data_11b0248d320e3ab79457b87aa919597c
#
_entry.id   11b0248d320e3ab79457b87aa919597c
#
_cell.length_a   1.000
_cell.length_b   1.000
_cell.length_c   1.000
_cell.angle_alpha   90.00
_cell.angle_beta   90.00
_cell.angle_gamma   90.00
#
_symmetry.space_group_name_H-M   'P 1'
#
loop_
_entity.id
_entity.type
_entity.pdbx_description
1 polymer ?
#
loop_
_entity_poly.entity_id
_entity_poly.type
_entity_poly.pdbx_seq_one_letter_code
_entity_poly.pdbx_strand_id
1 'polypeptide(L)'
;MKVALIQCPAFGIDRPPIALGYLSAFLKKHGHTTYIFDFNIDLYSRASEENRRFWDFQYVFQWLENNYFANEGLLPESYFKTWAHEVVNSSCDVIGFSLQSSSLTASINLAREIKEIAPEKIIVFGGPLNLSYSINNSYNLLGLENNSKAKIIDIVVLGEGEEIFIDMLNRLERGVTLEGCPGVVSTEGGVFINGGLRPLIEDINTIPFPDFSDFPDKYKFKKKMPILSSRGCVHKCVFCDDTLIWEKFRFRTAGNIVDEIRLRKKQGVDFLEFNDLLINGNLRQLSEMCDLLIQEEIEIPWGASASVDKRMDIHFFDKLRRAGCCYLNYGIESASPKVLMDINKGFTIEEAKKNIECTYKAGISVCTNWIVGFPTETISDFEQTLNFIADNFWYLKNNIMVNSFILKHSSIIFKNQEKYGITSDKDNNWHSLGGLNTVNERRRRYDMFIQLIATLGDNPKHETFQK
;
A
#
# COMPACT_ATOMS: atom_id res chain seq x y z
N MET A 1 16.35 -23.82 2.54
CA MET A 1 15.09 -24.11 1.79
C MET A 1 15.00 -23.28 0.52
N LYS A 2 14.20 -23.73 -0.46
CA LYS A 2 13.78 -22.97 -1.64
C LYS A 2 12.40 -22.37 -1.41
N VAL A 3 12.24 -21.06 -1.67
CA VAL A 3 11.02 -20.31 -1.37
C VAL A 3 10.51 -19.62 -2.64
N ALA A 4 9.28 -19.90 -3.03
CA ALA A 4 8.56 -19.10 -4.03
C ALA A 4 7.88 -17.91 -3.35
N LEU A 5 8.04 -16.71 -3.88
CA LEU A 5 7.36 -15.51 -3.43
C LEU A 5 6.42 -15.03 -4.54
N ILE A 6 5.13 -14.95 -4.24
CA ILE A 6 4.07 -14.75 -5.23
C ILE A 6 3.32 -13.44 -5.00
N GLN A 7 3.13 -12.69 -6.08
CA GLN A 7 2.18 -11.60 -6.19
C GLN A 7 1.08 -11.97 -7.17
N CYS A 8 -0.14 -12.13 -6.68
CA CYS A 8 -1.32 -12.32 -7.52
C CYS A 8 -1.97 -10.99 -7.93
N PRO A 9 -2.79 -10.97 -9.02
CA PRO A 9 -3.58 -9.80 -9.38
C PRO A 9 -4.70 -9.53 -8.34
N ALA A 10 -5.13 -8.27 -8.09
CA ALA A 10 -4.50 -7.11 -8.70
C ALA A 10 -3.57 -6.40 -7.73
N PHE A 11 -2.53 -5.82 -8.30
CA PHE A 11 -1.57 -4.99 -7.60
C PHE A 11 -1.10 -3.86 -8.52
N GLY A 12 -0.28 -2.93 -8.01
CA GLY A 12 0.35 -1.89 -8.84
C GLY A 12 1.15 -2.49 -10.00
N ILE A 13 1.12 -1.83 -11.15
CA ILE A 13 1.78 -2.26 -12.39
C ILE A 13 2.98 -1.41 -12.76
N ASP A 14 3.20 -0.34 -12.03
CA ASP A 14 4.22 0.68 -12.38
C ASP A 14 5.64 0.22 -12.07
N ARG A 15 5.80 -0.58 -11.03
CA ARG A 15 7.08 -0.99 -10.46
C ARG A 15 6.94 -2.29 -9.65
N PRO A 16 8.05 -2.99 -9.39
CA PRO A 16 8.00 -4.24 -8.63
C PRO A 16 7.49 -4.05 -7.18
N PRO A 17 6.80 -5.05 -6.61
CA PRO A 17 6.37 -5.04 -5.21
C PRO A 17 7.56 -4.98 -4.25
N ILE A 18 7.72 -3.86 -3.52
CA ILE A 18 8.87 -3.65 -2.64
C ILE A 18 8.95 -4.67 -1.50
N ALA A 19 7.80 -5.12 -0.98
CA ALA A 19 7.75 -6.09 0.10
C ALA A 19 8.40 -7.43 -0.30
N LEU A 20 8.14 -7.91 -1.53
CA LEU A 20 8.78 -9.12 -2.04
C LEU A 20 10.28 -8.91 -2.28
N GLY A 21 10.67 -7.70 -2.70
CA GLY A 21 12.10 -7.35 -2.84
C GLY A 21 12.85 -7.40 -1.51
N TYR A 22 12.28 -6.84 -0.43
CA TYR A 22 12.85 -6.92 0.92
C TYR A 22 12.91 -8.36 1.42
N LEU A 23 11.82 -9.10 1.27
CA LEU A 23 11.77 -10.49 1.74
C LEU A 23 12.76 -11.36 0.97
N SER A 24 12.87 -11.20 -0.36
CA SER A 24 13.87 -11.91 -1.16
C SER A 24 15.29 -11.62 -0.69
N ALA A 25 15.65 -10.34 -0.53
CA ALA A 25 16.98 -9.96 -0.05
C ALA A 25 17.29 -10.53 1.35
N PHE A 26 16.31 -10.47 2.26
CA PHE A 26 16.47 -10.95 3.63
C PHE A 26 16.66 -12.48 3.68
N LEU A 27 15.86 -13.23 2.92
CA LEU A 27 15.95 -14.66 2.81
C LEU A 27 17.30 -15.12 2.20
N LYS A 28 17.73 -14.48 1.10
CA LYS A 28 19.02 -14.73 0.47
C LYS A 28 20.20 -14.47 1.42
N LYS A 29 20.15 -13.37 2.20
CA LYS A 29 21.15 -13.07 3.24
C LYS A 29 21.28 -14.19 4.29
N HIS A 30 20.22 -14.95 4.54
CA HIS A 30 20.20 -16.06 5.50
C HIS A 30 20.35 -17.43 4.85
N GLY A 31 20.80 -17.49 3.59
CA GLY A 31 21.17 -18.74 2.91
C GLY A 31 20.01 -19.50 2.25
N HIS A 32 18.83 -18.89 2.13
CA HIS A 32 17.72 -19.47 1.39
C HIS A 32 17.75 -19.03 -0.09
N THR A 33 17.17 -19.83 -0.97
CA THR A 33 17.01 -19.51 -2.39
C THR A 33 15.60 -19.00 -2.62
N THR A 34 15.43 -17.88 -3.31
CA THR A 34 14.13 -17.30 -3.63
C THR A 34 13.84 -17.34 -5.12
N TYR A 35 12.56 -17.51 -5.46
CA TYR A 35 12.01 -17.40 -6.81
C TYR A 35 10.83 -16.44 -6.76
N ILE A 36 10.78 -15.49 -7.68
CA ILE A 36 9.71 -14.49 -7.73
C ILE A 36 8.72 -14.83 -8.85
N PHE A 37 7.45 -14.91 -8.49
CA PHE A 37 6.33 -15.10 -9.42
C PHE A 37 5.38 -13.91 -9.31
N ASP A 38 5.51 -12.95 -10.22
CA ASP A 38 4.58 -11.83 -10.29
C ASP A 38 3.52 -12.10 -11.37
N PHE A 39 2.49 -12.85 -10.98
CA PHE A 39 1.37 -13.18 -11.86
C PHE A 39 0.46 -11.97 -12.12
N ASN A 40 0.54 -10.92 -11.30
CA ASN A 40 -0.15 -9.68 -11.55
C ASN A 40 0.39 -8.99 -12.82
N ILE A 41 1.71 -8.81 -12.91
CA ILE A 41 2.30 -8.16 -14.09
C ILE A 41 2.28 -9.08 -15.31
N ASP A 42 2.33 -10.40 -15.11
CA ASP A 42 2.17 -11.36 -16.21
C ASP A 42 0.78 -11.23 -16.83
N LEU A 43 -0.28 -11.25 -16.03
CA LEU A 43 -1.66 -11.07 -16.49
C LEU A 43 -1.85 -9.71 -17.17
N TYR A 44 -1.38 -8.61 -16.54
CA TYR A 44 -1.46 -7.28 -17.12
C TYR A 44 -0.79 -7.19 -18.49
N SER A 45 0.38 -7.81 -18.65
CA SER A 45 1.14 -7.79 -19.91
C SER A 45 0.42 -8.48 -21.06
N ARG A 46 -0.43 -9.47 -20.74
CA ARG A 46 -1.25 -10.25 -21.71
C ARG A 46 -2.63 -9.65 -21.93
N ALA A 47 -3.10 -8.80 -21.03
CA ALA A 47 -4.42 -8.19 -21.12
C ALA A 47 -4.54 -7.26 -22.34
N SER A 48 -5.71 -7.26 -22.99
CA SER A 48 -6.05 -6.29 -24.02
C SER A 48 -6.01 -4.87 -23.47
N GLU A 49 -5.87 -3.88 -24.34
CA GLU A 49 -5.84 -2.46 -23.94
C GLU A 49 -7.12 -2.09 -23.16
N GLU A 50 -8.27 -2.58 -23.60
CA GLU A 50 -9.56 -2.40 -22.91
C GLU A 50 -9.55 -3.01 -21.52
N ASN A 51 -9.00 -4.21 -21.33
CA ASN A 51 -9.00 -4.92 -20.06
C ASN A 51 -7.97 -4.38 -19.06
N ARG A 52 -6.95 -3.65 -19.52
CA ARG A 52 -5.95 -3.01 -18.64
C ARG A 52 -6.55 -2.00 -17.65
N ARG A 53 -7.71 -1.40 -17.98
CA ARG A 53 -8.48 -0.53 -17.09
C ARG A 53 -8.83 -1.17 -15.75
N PHE A 54 -8.96 -2.50 -15.69
CA PHE A 54 -9.31 -3.21 -14.45
C PHE A 54 -8.24 -3.13 -13.36
N TRP A 55 -7.05 -2.64 -13.67
CA TRP A 55 -6.03 -2.29 -12.68
C TRP A 55 -6.17 -0.87 -12.12
N ASP A 56 -7.10 -0.06 -12.63
CA ASP A 56 -7.40 1.24 -12.06
C ASP A 56 -8.13 1.08 -10.73
N PHE A 57 -7.88 2.00 -9.80
CA PHE A 57 -8.39 1.93 -8.42
C PHE A 57 -9.91 1.76 -8.32
N GLN A 58 -10.67 2.33 -9.26
CA GLN A 58 -12.13 2.21 -9.29
C GLN A 58 -12.65 0.77 -9.43
N TYR A 59 -11.82 -0.15 -9.91
CA TYR A 59 -12.18 -1.56 -10.12
C TYR A 59 -11.69 -2.48 -8.98
N VAL A 60 -11.09 -1.93 -7.92
CA VAL A 60 -10.49 -2.73 -6.83
C VAL A 60 -11.51 -3.69 -6.18
N PHE A 61 -12.77 -3.27 -6.09
CA PHE A 61 -13.82 -4.10 -5.49
C PHE A 61 -14.22 -5.29 -6.34
N GLN A 62 -14.14 -5.21 -7.68
CA GLN A 62 -14.42 -6.34 -8.56
C GLN A 62 -13.41 -7.47 -8.38
N TRP A 63 -12.17 -7.14 -7.98
CA TRP A 63 -11.16 -8.16 -7.66
C TRP A 63 -11.46 -8.94 -6.38
N LEU A 64 -12.37 -8.46 -5.53
CA LEU A 64 -12.85 -9.17 -4.34
C LEU A 64 -13.97 -10.16 -4.66
N GLU A 65 -14.67 -9.96 -5.78
CA GLU A 65 -15.80 -10.81 -6.17
C GLU A 65 -15.30 -12.13 -6.77
N ASN A 66 -15.82 -13.24 -6.24
CA ASN A 66 -15.51 -14.56 -6.80
C ASN A 66 -16.03 -14.66 -8.25
N ASN A 67 -15.12 -15.07 -9.14
CA ASN A 67 -15.41 -15.34 -10.55
C ASN A 67 -15.81 -14.12 -11.43
N TYR A 68 -15.77 -12.87 -10.90
CA TYR A 68 -16.10 -11.71 -11.73
C TYR A 68 -15.23 -11.68 -13.01
N PHE A 69 -13.91 -11.71 -12.87
CA PHE A 69 -13.01 -11.66 -14.02
C PHE A 69 -12.91 -12.97 -14.81
N ALA A 70 -13.30 -14.11 -14.24
CA ALA A 70 -13.45 -15.33 -15.01
C ALA A 70 -14.63 -15.21 -15.99
N ASN A 71 -15.75 -14.64 -15.54
CA ASN A 71 -16.92 -14.38 -16.39
C ASN A 71 -16.63 -13.34 -17.47
N GLU A 72 -15.82 -12.31 -17.17
CA GLU A 72 -15.36 -11.30 -18.13
C GLU A 72 -14.25 -11.81 -19.06
N GLY A 73 -13.78 -13.06 -18.91
CA GLY A 73 -12.72 -13.66 -19.72
C GLY A 73 -11.31 -13.10 -19.48
N LEU A 74 -11.13 -12.24 -18.47
CA LEU A 74 -9.82 -11.67 -18.13
C LEU A 74 -8.94 -12.66 -17.38
N LEU A 75 -9.50 -13.40 -16.43
CA LEU A 75 -8.80 -14.35 -15.57
C LEU A 75 -9.53 -15.70 -15.55
N PRO A 76 -9.51 -16.46 -16.67
CA PRO A 76 -10.12 -17.77 -16.73
C PRO A 76 -9.40 -18.76 -15.81
N GLU A 77 -10.12 -19.77 -15.35
CA GLU A 77 -9.62 -20.81 -14.43
C GLU A 77 -8.35 -21.51 -14.93
N SER A 78 -8.19 -21.63 -16.24
CA SER A 78 -7.01 -22.22 -16.88
C SER A 78 -5.70 -21.50 -16.56
N TYR A 79 -5.74 -20.20 -16.23
CA TYR A 79 -4.55 -19.46 -15.81
C TYR A 79 -4.04 -19.98 -14.48
N PHE A 80 -4.91 -20.25 -13.49
CA PHE A 80 -4.50 -20.76 -12.20
C PHE A 80 -3.82 -22.11 -12.31
N LYS A 81 -4.31 -23.00 -13.18
CA LYS A 81 -3.67 -24.28 -13.47
C LYS A 81 -2.28 -24.13 -14.06
N THR A 82 -2.14 -23.20 -15.04
CA THR A 82 -0.85 -22.92 -15.67
C THR A 82 0.14 -22.36 -14.65
N TRP A 83 -0.26 -21.38 -13.86
CA TRP A 83 0.57 -20.77 -12.82
C TRP A 83 0.93 -21.76 -11.71
N ALA A 84 0.00 -22.62 -11.30
CA ALA A 84 0.28 -23.68 -10.32
C ALA A 84 1.35 -24.65 -10.80
N HIS A 85 1.29 -25.11 -12.07
CA HIS A 85 2.34 -25.93 -12.66
C HIS A 85 3.69 -25.21 -12.71
N GLU A 86 3.71 -23.91 -13.06
CA GLU A 86 4.93 -23.11 -13.09
C GLU A 86 5.59 -23.05 -11.69
N VAL A 87 4.79 -22.76 -10.64
CA VAL A 87 5.27 -22.70 -9.27
C VAL A 87 5.76 -24.08 -8.79
N VAL A 88 5.01 -25.14 -9.02
CA VAL A 88 5.38 -26.51 -8.58
C VAL A 88 6.66 -26.96 -9.27
N ASN A 89 6.84 -26.67 -10.56
CA ASN A 89 8.03 -27.01 -11.34
C ASN A 89 9.28 -26.28 -10.86
N SER A 90 9.17 -25.16 -10.13
CA SER A 90 10.33 -24.48 -9.52
C SER A 90 10.99 -25.28 -8.41
N SER A 91 10.36 -26.39 -7.97
CA SER A 91 10.82 -27.24 -6.87
C SER A 91 11.01 -26.48 -5.55
N CYS A 92 10.22 -25.42 -5.31
CA CYS A 92 10.20 -24.72 -4.04
C CYS A 92 9.50 -25.56 -2.96
N ASP A 93 10.02 -25.50 -1.74
CA ASP A 93 9.45 -26.19 -0.58
C ASP A 93 8.31 -25.39 0.04
N VAL A 94 8.50 -24.07 0.11
CA VAL A 94 7.59 -23.12 0.73
C VAL A 94 7.14 -22.09 -0.31
N ILE A 95 5.86 -21.80 -0.33
CA ILE A 95 5.22 -20.91 -1.28
C ILE A 95 4.52 -19.77 -0.52
N GLY A 96 5.14 -18.58 -0.54
CA GLY A 96 4.69 -17.40 0.17
C GLY A 96 3.93 -16.45 -0.73
N PHE A 97 2.71 -16.10 -0.35
CA PHE A 97 1.86 -15.11 -1.03
C PHE A 97 1.86 -13.77 -0.30
N SER A 98 2.08 -12.69 -1.05
CA SER A 98 1.92 -11.33 -0.56
C SER A 98 0.49 -10.85 -0.82
N LEU A 99 -0.29 -10.69 0.26
CA LEU A 99 -1.72 -10.42 0.18
C LEU A 99 -2.04 -8.94 0.34
N GLN A 100 -2.92 -8.48 -0.54
CA GLN A 100 -3.73 -7.29 -0.38
C GLN A 100 -5.20 -7.64 -0.61
N SER A 101 -6.13 -6.75 -0.24
CA SER A 101 -7.55 -7.01 -0.43
C SER A 101 -7.86 -7.44 -1.87
N SER A 102 -7.36 -6.70 -2.85
CA SER A 102 -7.58 -6.97 -4.28
C SER A 102 -6.97 -8.28 -4.79
N SER A 103 -5.94 -8.81 -4.16
CA SER A 103 -5.28 -10.05 -4.60
C SER A 103 -5.73 -11.31 -3.86
N LEU A 104 -6.60 -11.18 -2.86
CA LEU A 104 -6.97 -12.28 -1.97
C LEU A 104 -7.64 -13.44 -2.72
N THR A 105 -8.68 -13.15 -3.52
CA THR A 105 -9.44 -14.17 -4.27
C THR A 105 -8.54 -14.94 -5.23
N ALA A 106 -7.72 -14.23 -6.00
CA ALA A 106 -6.79 -14.86 -6.94
C ALA A 106 -5.73 -15.71 -6.20
N SER A 107 -5.25 -15.24 -5.05
CA SER A 107 -4.27 -15.99 -4.23
C SER A 107 -4.87 -17.28 -3.67
N ILE A 108 -6.10 -17.26 -3.19
CA ILE A 108 -6.80 -18.47 -2.69
C ILE A 108 -7.01 -19.48 -3.83
N ASN A 109 -7.43 -19.03 -5.01
CA ASN A 109 -7.64 -19.91 -6.15
C ASN A 109 -6.32 -20.55 -6.60
N LEU A 110 -5.24 -19.77 -6.72
CA LEU A 110 -3.93 -20.32 -7.06
C LEU A 110 -3.41 -21.29 -6.00
N ALA A 111 -3.55 -20.97 -4.71
CA ALA A 111 -3.15 -21.86 -3.62
C ALA A 111 -3.90 -23.19 -3.66
N ARG A 112 -5.20 -23.18 -4.02
CA ARG A 112 -5.99 -24.41 -4.19
C ARG A 112 -5.45 -25.27 -5.31
N GLU A 113 -5.21 -24.71 -6.50
CA GLU A 113 -4.64 -25.44 -7.63
C GLU A 113 -3.25 -26.03 -7.32
N ILE A 114 -2.42 -25.29 -6.58
CA ILE A 114 -1.11 -25.79 -6.13
C ILE A 114 -1.29 -27.00 -5.20
N LYS A 115 -2.23 -26.93 -4.25
CA LYS A 115 -2.50 -28.05 -3.33
C LYS A 115 -3.10 -29.27 -4.01
N GLU A 116 -3.86 -29.10 -5.09
CA GLU A 116 -4.36 -30.21 -5.90
C GLU A 116 -3.23 -30.95 -6.63
N ILE A 117 -2.21 -30.25 -7.10
CA ILE A 117 -1.07 -30.82 -7.83
C ILE A 117 -0.03 -31.38 -6.86
N ALA A 118 0.26 -30.65 -5.78
CA ALA A 118 1.37 -30.90 -4.86
C ALA A 118 0.95 -30.60 -3.40
N PRO A 119 0.15 -31.49 -2.77
CA PRO A 119 -0.42 -31.28 -1.44
C PRO A 119 0.62 -31.14 -0.32
N GLU A 120 1.84 -31.60 -0.55
CA GLU A 120 2.97 -31.52 0.38
C GLU A 120 3.60 -30.11 0.45
N LYS A 121 3.36 -29.24 -0.51
CA LYS A 121 3.92 -27.88 -0.53
C LYS A 121 3.33 -27.03 0.60
N ILE A 122 4.19 -26.29 1.28
CA ILE A 122 3.77 -25.42 2.39
C ILE A 122 3.34 -24.07 1.85
N ILE A 123 2.05 -23.76 2.01
CA ILE A 123 1.45 -22.50 1.58
C ILE A 123 1.43 -21.50 2.74
N VAL A 124 2.09 -20.36 2.53
CA VAL A 124 2.20 -19.28 3.52
C VAL A 124 1.53 -18.02 3.00
N PHE A 125 0.58 -17.47 3.74
CA PHE A 125 -0.07 -16.19 3.45
C PHE A 125 0.48 -15.10 4.37
N GLY A 126 0.98 -13.99 3.77
CA GLY A 126 1.51 -12.82 4.48
C GLY A 126 1.07 -11.51 3.82
N GLY A 127 1.42 -10.37 4.40
CA GLY A 127 1.13 -9.05 3.87
C GLY A 127 0.15 -8.24 4.74
N PRO A 128 -0.10 -6.97 4.38
CA PRO A 128 -0.84 -6.02 5.21
C PRO A 128 -2.30 -6.42 5.47
N LEU A 129 -2.90 -7.22 4.59
CA LEU A 129 -4.27 -7.70 4.77
C LEU A 129 -4.43 -8.52 6.07
N ASN A 130 -3.43 -9.34 6.42
CA ASN A 130 -3.52 -10.21 7.59
C ASN A 130 -3.53 -9.47 8.93
N LEU A 131 -2.99 -8.26 8.99
CA LEU A 131 -2.99 -7.44 10.20
C LEU A 131 -4.29 -6.65 10.37
N SER A 132 -4.91 -6.21 9.28
CA SER A 132 -6.24 -5.60 9.31
C SER A 132 -7.36 -6.62 9.53
N TYR A 133 -7.13 -7.88 9.16
CA TYR A 133 -7.96 -9.02 9.51
C TYR A 133 -7.52 -9.55 10.87
N SER A 134 -8.38 -9.49 11.87
CA SER A 134 -8.13 -10.03 13.21
C SER A 134 -7.70 -11.49 13.15
N ILE A 135 -7.11 -11.97 14.25
CA ILE A 135 -6.78 -13.40 14.44
C ILE A 135 -7.96 -14.31 14.07
N ASN A 136 -9.20 -13.85 14.29
CA ASN A 136 -10.41 -14.57 13.89
C ASN A 136 -10.53 -14.83 12.38
N ASN A 137 -10.05 -13.92 11.54
CA ASN A 137 -10.06 -14.14 10.09
C ASN A 137 -8.93 -15.05 9.62
N SER A 138 -7.84 -15.16 10.39
CA SER A 138 -6.84 -16.22 10.16
C SER A 138 -7.46 -17.61 10.34
N TYR A 139 -8.44 -17.76 11.23
CA TYR A 139 -9.25 -18.98 11.36
C TYR A 139 -9.97 -19.34 10.07
N ASN A 140 -10.57 -18.34 9.42
CA ASN A 140 -11.29 -18.53 8.16
C ASN A 140 -10.34 -18.89 7.02
N LEU A 141 -9.18 -18.18 6.95
CA LEU A 141 -8.15 -18.47 5.95
C LEU A 141 -7.56 -19.88 6.11
N LEU A 142 -7.42 -20.36 7.33
CA LEU A 142 -6.94 -21.72 7.62
C LEU A 142 -8.04 -22.78 7.43
N GLY A 143 -9.27 -22.40 7.05
CA GLY A 143 -10.39 -23.33 6.79
C GLY A 143 -11.00 -23.96 8.03
N LEU A 144 -10.78 -23.39 9.23
CA LEU A 144 -11.20 -23.97 10.50
C LEU A 144 -12.69 -23.77 10.81
N GLU A 145 -13.34 -22.73 10.24
CA GLU A 145 -14.79 -22.50 10.48
C GLU A 145 -15.71 -23.42 9.69
N ASN A 146 -15.30 -23.92 8.54
CA ASN A 146 -16.21 -24.60 7.60
C ASN A 146 -16.08 -26.13 7.55
N ASN A 147 -15.35 -26.77 8.46
CA ASN A 147 -15.08 -28.22 8.40
C ASN A 147 -14.64 -28.69 6.98
N SER A 148 -14.01 -27.79 6.19
CA SER A 148 -13.53 -28.14 4.86
C SER A 148 -12.44 -29.18 4.99
N LYS A 149 -12.64 -30.34 4.35
CA LYS A 149 -11.72 -31.49 4.43
C LYS A 149 -10.35 -31.24 3.80
N ALA A 150 -10.15 -30.12 3.10
CA ALA A 150 -8.89 -29.80 2.45
C ALA A 150 -8.30 -28.49 3.02
N LYS A 151 -7.17 -28.62 3.69
CA LYS A 151 -6.36 -27.47 4.13
C LYS A 151 -5.65 -26.85 2.93
N ILE A 152 -6.05 -25.63 2.53
CA ILE A 152 -5.46 -24.92 1.38
C ILE A 152 -4.24 -24.10 1.85
N ILE A 153 -4.34 -23.45 3.01
CA ILE A 153 -3.30 -22.59 3.57
C ILE A 153 -2.73 -23.27 4.82
N ASP A 154 -1.41 -23.33 4.92
CA ASP A 154 -0.75 -23.97 6.05
C ASP A 154 -0.40 -22.99 7.15
N ILE A 155 0.04 -21.79 6.75
CA ILE A 155 0.59 -20.80 7.67
C ILE A 155 0.09 -19.41 7.26
N VAL A 156 -0.25 -18.60 8.26
CA VAL A 156 -0.51 -17.15 8.12
C VAL A 156 0.55 -16.41 8.93
N VAL A 157 1.19 -15.41 8.29
CA VAL A 157 2.19 -14.53 8.90
C VAL A 157 1.56 -13.20 9.27
N LEU A 158 1.73 -12.78 10.53
CA LEU A 158 1.20 -11.55 11.12
C LEU A 158 2.35 -10.62 11.52
N GLY A 159 2.51 -9.50 10.82
CA GLY A 159 3.55 -8.51 11.11
C GLY A 159 4.61 -8.37 10.01
N GLU A 160 5.79 -7.88 10.39
CA GLU A 160 6.93 -7.73 9.48
C GLU A 160 7.50 -9.11 9.12
N GLY A 161 7.44 -9.44 7.83
CA GLY A 161 7.70 -10.79 7.36
C GLY A 161 9.15 -11.24 7.46
N GLU A 162 10.11 -10.34 7.50
CA GLU A 162 11.53 -10.65 7.35
C GLU A 162 12.03 -11.63 8.40
N GLU A 163 11.96 -11.27 9.67
CA GLU A 163 12.42 -12.14 10.76
C GLU A 163 11.47 -13.31 11.03
N ILE A 164 10.14 -13.09 10.84
CA ILE A 164 9.16 -14.16 11.03
C ILE A 164 9.41 -15.30 10.06
N PHE A 165 9.66 -14.95 8.79
CA PHE A 165 9.92 -15.97 7.75
C PHE A 165 11.16 -16.80 8.06
N ILE A 166 12.26 -16.15 8.51
CA ILE A 166 13.49 -16.86 8.87
C ILE A 166 13.28 -17.82 10.06
N ASP A 167 12.61 -17.35 11.12
CA ASP A 167 12.32 -18.21 12.29
C ASP A 167 11.44 -19.39 11.87
N MET A 168 10.40 -19.14 11.10
CA MET A 168 9.53 -20.16 10.55
C MET A 168 10.30 -21.18 9.70
N LEU A 169 11.12 -20.73 8.73
CA LEU A 169 11.89 -21.62 7.86
C LEU A 169 12.90 -22.47 8.64
N ASN A 170 13.60 -21.87 9.60
CA ASN A 170 14.54 -22.58 10.47
C ASN A 170 13.84 -23.70 11.28
N ARG A 171 12.61 -23.47 11.75
CA ARG A 171 11.82 -24.48 12.46
C ARG A 171 11.38 -25.61 11.51
N LEU A 172 10.90 -25.26 10.33
CA LEU A 172 10.49 -26.21 9.30
C LEU A 172 11.68 -27.11 8.85
N GLU A 173 12.87 -26.53 8.62
CA GLU A 173 14.08 -27.29 8.26
C GLU A 173 14.52 -28.28 9.33
N ARG A 174 14.31 -27.96 10.60
CA ARG A 174 14.65 -28.80 11.74
C ARG A 174 13.56 -29.78 12.13
N GLY A 175 12.38 -29.70 11.48
CA GLY A 175 11.21 -30.51 11.87
C GLY A 175 10.70 -30.18 13.28
N VAL A 176 10.89 -28.93 13.74
CA VAL A 176 10.41 -28.42 15.04
C VAL A 176 9.07 -27.79 14.87
N THR A 177 8.20 -27.91 15.87
CA THR A 177 6.87 -27.27 15.88
C THR A 177 6.93 -25.74 15.68
N LEU A 178 5.90 -25.20 15.05
CA LEU A 178 5.69 -23.73 14.96
C LEU A 178 5.08 -23.15 16.23
N GLU A 179 4.74 -23.97 17.23
CA GLU A 179 4.26 -23.51 18.54
C GLU A 179 5.26 -22.52 19.16
N GLY A 180 4.75 -21.38 19.61
CA GLY A 180 5.56 -20.30 20.16
C GLY A 180 6.44 -19.57 19.14
N CYS A 181 6.21 -19.71 17.83
CA CYS A 181 6.86 -18.89 16.80
C CYS A 181 6.13 -17.54 16.69
N PRO A 182 6.70 -16.42 17.16
CA PRO A 182 6.01 -15.14 17.15
C PRO A 182 5.73 -14.68 15.72
N GLY A 183 4.50 -14.18 15.46
CA GLY A 183 4.03 -13.75 14.15
C GLY A 183 3.46 -14.87 13.28
N VAL A 184 3.49 -16.13 13.74
CA VAL A 184 2.98 -17.28 13.00
C VAL A 184 1.64 -17.75 13.55
N VAL A 185 0.69 -17.98 12.65
CA VAL A 185 -0.58 -18.67 12.92
C VAL A 185 -0.67 -19.88 11.98
N SER A 186 -0.94 -21.06 12.52
CA SER A 186 -0.96 -22.31 11.74
C SER A 186 -1.86 -23.36 12.38
N THR A 187 -1.90 -24.55 11.78
CA THR A 187 -2.50 -25.73 12.40
C THR A 187 -1.53 -26.91 12.28
N GLU A 188 -1.25 -27.57 13.40
CA GLU A 188 -0.45 -28.81 13.43
C GLU A 188 -1.28 -29.92 14.08
N GLY A 189 -1.38 -31.07 13.41
CA GLY A 189 -2.18 -32.20 13.89
C GLY A 189 -3.64 -31.86 14.20
N GLY A 190 -4.21 -30.87 13.53
CA GLY A 190 -5.57 -30.36 13.77
C GLY A 190 -5.69 -29.39 14.95
N VAL A 191 -4.58 -29.07 15.62
CA VAL A 191 -4.53 -28.08 16.71
C VAL A 191 -4.18 -26.71 16.15
N PHE A 192 -4.95 -25.68 16.52
CA PHE A 192 -4.65 -24.30 16.16
C PHE A 192 -3.49 -23.75 16.98
N ILE A 193 -2.51 -23.20 16.26
CA ILE A 193 -1.33 -22.56 16.82
C ILE A 193 -1.39 -21.07 16.54
N ASN A 194 -1.18 -20.28 17.58
CA ASN A 194 -1.06 -18.83 17.50
C ASN A 194 0.15 -18.38 18.32
N GLY A 195 1.22 -17.97 17.63
CA GLY A 195 2.45 -17.48 18.26
C GLY A 195 2.36 -16.05 18.81
N GLY A 196 1.21 -15.38 18.65
CA GLY A 196 1.07 -13.96 18.96
C GLY A 196 1.76 -13.04 17.94
N LEU A 197 1.80 -11.75 18.21
CA LEU A 197 2.53 -10.81 17.37
C LEU A 197 4.02 -10.81 17.70
N ARG A 198 4.86 -10.70 16.68
CA ARG A 198 6.30 -10.46 16.86
C ARG A 198 6.53 -8.97 17.09
N PRO A 199 7.45 -8.57 17.99
CA PRO A 199 7.88 -7.18 18.09
C PRO A 199 8.41 -6.68 16.74
N LEU A 200 8.16 -5.40 16.46
CA LEU A 200 8.66 -4.76 15.24
C LEU A 200 10.18 -4.69 15.22
N ILE A 201 10.80 -4.79 14.04
CA ILE A 201 12.24 -4.60 13.86
C ILE A 201 12.58 -3.15 14.25
N GLU A 202 13.29 -2.95 15.35
CA GLU A 202 13.56 -1.61 15.90
C GLU A 202 14.51 -0.82 14.99
N ASP A 203 15.63 -1.39 14.59
CA ASP A 203 16.57 -0.75 13.66
C ASP A 203 16.39 -1.28 12.22
N ILE A 204 15.62 -0.54 11.42
CA ILE A 204 15.38 -0.90 10.03
C ILE A 204 16.58 -0.69 9.09
N ASN A 205 17.70 -0.12 9.57
CA ASN A 205 18.97 -0.08 8.81
C ASN A 205 19.61 -1.47 8.68
N THR A 206 19.26 -2.40 9.56
CA THR A 206 19.80 -3.79 9.55
C THR A 206 19.20 -4.66 8.46
N ILE A 207 18.05 -4.23 7.91
CA ILE A 207 17.37 -4.92 6.80
C ILE A 207 18.18 -4.65 5.52
N PRO A 208 18.55 -5.68 4.74
CA PRO A 208 19.24 -5.49 3.47
C PRO A 208 18.37 -4.70 2.49
N PHE A 209 19.01 -4.00 1.56
CA PHE A 209 18.28 -3.32 0.47
C PHE A 209 17.47 -4.34 -0.34
N PRO A 210 16.28 -3.98 -0.81
CA PRO A 210 15.43 -4.92 -1.54
C PRO A 210 16.13 -5.40 -2.82
N ASP A 211 15.99 -6.69 -3.11
CA ASP A 211 16.56 -7.32 -4.31
C ASP A 211 15.47 -7.48 -5.37
N PHE A 212 15.68 -6.85 -6.51
CA PHE A 212 14.77 -6.90 -7.65
C PHE A 212 15.35 -7.69 -8.84
N SER A 213 16.46 -8.41 -8.66
CA SER A 213 17.14 -9.12 -9.75
C SER A 213 16.32 -10.24 -10.38
N ASP A 214 15.44 -10.89 -9.60
CA ASP A 214 14.62 -12.01 -10.05
C ASP A 214 13.22 -11.59 -10.52
N PHE A 215 12.94 -10.28 -10.55
CA PHE A 215 11.63 -9.78 -10.98
C PHE A 215 11.54 -9.70 -12.51
N PRO A 216 10.35 -9.95 -13.10
CA PRO A 216 10.16 -9.87 -14.54
C PRO A 216 10.31 -8.44 -15.06
N ASP A 217 10.94 -8.25 -16.23
CA ASP A 217 11.08 -6.96 -16.91
C ASP A 217 9.82 -6.61 -17.72
N LYS A 218 8.66 -6.53 -17.04
CA LYS A 218 7.36 -6.31 -17.68
C LYS A 218 6.59 -5.11 -17.08
N TYR A 219 7.16 -4.42 -16.10
CA TYR A 219 6.51 -3.28 -15.47
C TYR A 219 6.36 -2.10 -16.42
N LYS A 220 5.31 -1.30 -16.21
CA LYS A 220 4.97 -0.14 -17.04
C LYS A 220 6.14 0.85 -17.15
N PHE A 221 6.85 1.06 -16.04
CA PHE A 221 8.04 1.89 -15.98
C PHE A 221 9.25 1.04 -15.61
N LYS A 222 9.99 0.57 -16.62
CA LYS A 222 11.12 -0.36 -16.44
C LYS A 222 12.23 0.15 -15.52
N LYS A 223 12.38 1.47 -15.42
CA LYS A 223 13.45 2.12 -14.66
C LYS A 223 12.94 2.90 -13.45
N LYS A 224 11.67 2.74 -13.09
CA LYS A 224 11.08 3.29 -11.88
C LYS A 224 11.13 2.24 -10.77
N MET A 225 11.88 2.51 -9.70
CA MET A 225 12.02 1.57 -8.59
C MET A 225 11.48 2.12 -7.28
N PRO A 226 10.85 1.27 -6.46
CA PRO A 226 10.42 1.66 -5.13
C PRO A 226 11.59 1.69 -4.15
N ILE A 227 11.52 2.60 -3.20
CA ILE A 227 12.45 2.74 -2.07
C ILE A 227 11.66 3.05 -0.80
N LEU A 228 12.20 2.72 0.38
CA LEU A 228 11.63 3.10 1.68
C LEU A 228 12.70 3.83 2.50
N SER A 229 12.34 4.99 3.06
CA SER A 229 13.15 5.68 4.07
C SER A 229 12.66 5.41 5.49
N SER A 230 11.39 5.02 5.63
CA SER A 230 10.74 4.82 6.93
C SER A 230 9.66 3.74 6.88
N ARG A 231 9.26 3.26 8.05
CA ARG A 231 8.10 2.41 8.28
C ARG A 231 7.22 3.03 9.35
N GLY A 232 5.92 3.08 9.09
CA GLY A 232 4.94 3.68 9.99
C GLY A 232 4.65 5.14 9.69
N CYS A 233 3.83 5.75 10.53
CA CYS A 233 3.40 7.14 10.41
C CYS A 233 3.43 7.83 11.76
N VAL A 234 3.80 9.11 11.80
CA VAL A 234 3.78 9.94 13.01
C VAL A 234 2.38 10.43 13.37
N HIS A 235 1.43 10.34 12.43
CA HIS A 235 0.05 10.76 12.62
C HIS A 235 -0.84 9.60 13.06
N LYS A 236 -1.98 9.94 13.68
CA LYS A 236 -3.00 8.99 14.13
C LYS A 236 -4.37 9.40 13.60
N CYS A 237 -4.47 9.49 12.25
CA CYS A 237 -5.74 9.79 11.59
C CYS A 237 -6.75 8.68 11.90
N VAL A 238 -7.96 9.08 12.31
CA VAL A 238 -8.94 8.13 12.85
C VAL A 238 -9.48 7.12 11.84
N PHE A 239 -9.40 7.43 10.55
CA PHE A 239 -9.85 6.56 9.45
C PHE A 239 -8.78 5.57 8.98
N CYS A 240 -7.50 5.81 9.33
CA CYS A 240 -6.37 5.08 8.80
C CYS A 240 -6.13 3.77 9.58
N ASP A 241 -5.97 2.68 8.88
CA ASP A 241 -5.62 1.37 9.43
C ASP A 241 -4.11 1.15 9.56
N ASP A 242 -3.28 1.93 8.88
CA ASP A 242 -1.82 1.86 8.99
C ASP A 242 -1.30 2.11 10.41
N THR A 243 -2.06 2.89 11.21
CA THR A 243 -1.72 3.12 12.62
C THR A 243 -1.78 1.87 13.50
N LEU A 244 -2.49 0.83 13.04
CA LEU A 244 -2.56 -0.47 13.73
C LEU A 244 -1.50 -1.44 13.23
N ILE A 245 -1.14 -1.34 11.95
CA ILE A 245 -0.08 -2.14 11.33
C ILE A 245 1.28 -1.69 11.86
N TRP A 246 1.46 -0.38 11.97
CA TRP A 246 2.69 0.25 12.38
C TRP A 246 2.52 0.97 13.71
N GLU A 247 2.79 0.29 14.81
CA GLU A 247 2.66 0.86 16.16
C GLU A 247 3.62 2.04 16.38
N LYS A 248 4.80 2.00 15.71
CA LYS A 248 5.88 3.00 15.84
C LYS A 248 6.33 3.49 14.48
N PHE A 249 6.66 4.78 14.41
CA PHE A 249 7.40 5.33 13.29
C PHE A 249 8.89 5.03 13.46
N ARG A 250 9.50 4.38 12.48
CA ARG A 250 10.93 4.03 12.42
C ARG A 250 11.49 4.50 11.09
N PHE A 251 12.72 4.97 11.08
CA PHE A 251 13.35 5.54 9.89
C PHE A 251 14.79 5.07 9.74
N ARG A 252 15.25 4.99 8.51
CA ARG A 252 16.63 4.70 8.14
C ARG A 252 17.46 5.95 8.29
N THR A 253 18.77 5.80 8.54
CA THR A 253 19.69 6.92 8.51
C THR A 253 19.81 7.48 7.08
N ALA A 254 20.10 8.77 6.96
CA ALA A 254 20.30 9.43 5.67
C ALA A 254 21.38 8.73 4.83
N GLY A 255 22.52 8.37 5.46
CA GLY A 255 23.57 7.63 4.77
C GLY A 255 23.10 6.27 4.22
N ASN A 256 22.36 5.49 5.01
CA ASN A 256 21.83 4.19 4.56
C ASN A 256 20.88 4.34 3.35
N ILE A 257 20.05 5.39 3.33
CA ILE A 257 19.16 5.67 2.19
C ILE A 257 19.97 6.06 0.95
N VAL A 258 20.96 6.92 1.12
CA VAL A 258 21.83 7.39 0.01
C VAL A 258 22.65 6.24 -0.56
N ASP A 259 23.12 5.30 0.28
CA ASP A 259 23.80 4.08 -0.18
C ASP A 259 22.91 3.24 -1.10
N GLU A 260 21.63 3.07 -0.75
CA GLU A 260 20.67 2.39 -1.64
C GLU A 260 20.45 3.18 -2.92
N ILE A 261 20.26 4.49 -2.84
CA ILE A 261 20.08 5.36 -4.02
C ILE A 261 21.26 5.22 -4.98
N ARG A 262 22.52 5.20 -4.48
CA ARG A 262 23.71 4.95 -5.29
C ARG A 262 23.67 3.60 -5.98
N LEU A 263 23.24 2.55 -5.24
CA LEU A 263 23.08 1.23 -5.82
C LEU A 263 22.06 1.24 -6.96
N ARG A 264 20.88 1.86 -6.77
CA ARG A 264 19.84 1.96 -7.79
C ARG A 264 20.30 2.73 -9.02
N LYS A 265 21.01 3.86 -8.81
CA LYS A 265 21.59 4.62 -9.92
C LYS A 265 22.59 3.79 -10.74
N LYS A 266 23.45 3.00 -10.07
CA LYS A 266 24.37 2.06 -10.75
C LYS A 266 23.64 0.95 -11.53
N GLN A 267 22.46 0.57 -11.09
CA GLN A 267 21.58 -0.39 -11.79
C GLN A 267 20.81 0.24 -12.96
N GLY A 268 21.00 1.53 -13.25
CA GLY A 268 20.34 2.24 -14.34
C GLY A 268 18.90 2.65 -14.05
N VAL A 269 18.55 2.80 -12.78
CA VAL A 269 17.24 3.33 -12.35
C VAL A 269 17.19 4.82 -12.66
N ASP A 270 16.09 5.27 -13.28
CA ASP A 270 15.88 6.66 -13.72
C ASP A 270 14.97 7.44 -12.78
N PHE A 271 14.17 6.76 -11.97
CA PHE A 271 13.24 7.40 -11.04
C PHE A 271 13.06 6.55 -9.77
N LEU A 272 13.01 7.21 -8.61
CA LEU A 272 12.72 6.56 -7.34
C LEU A 272 11.36 6.98 -6.81
N GLU A 273 10.57 6.00 -6.40
CA GLU A 273 9.31 6.22 -5.70
C GLU A 273 9.45 5.87 -4.24
N PHE A 274 9.40 6.84 -3.36
CA PHE A 274 9.35 6.55 -1.93
C PHE A 274 7.99 5.99 -1.53
N ASN A 275 7.99 4.72 -1.12
CA ASN A 275 6.78 4.01 -0.67
C ASN A 275 6.45 4.24 0.80
N ASP A 276 7.06 5.27 1.38
CA ASP A 276 6.77 5.72 2.74
C ASP A 276 5.33 6.19 2.87
N LEU A 277 4.70 5.96 4.04
CA LEU A 277 3.42 6.59 4.36
C LEU A 277 3.54 8.12 4.37
N LEU A 278 4.70 8.62 4.77
CA LEU A 278 5.12 10.00 4.61
C LEU A 278 6.65 10.13 4.69
N ILE A 279 7.25 10.86 3.76
CA ILE A 279 8.70 11.06 3.67
C ILE A 279 9.23 12.02 4.76
N ASN A 280 8.40 12.94 5.21
CA ASN A 280 8.75 14.01 6.14
C ASN A 280 8.39 13.70 7.61
N GLY A 281 8.26 12.42 7.98
CA GLY A 281 8.03 12.00 9.37
C GLY A 281 9.18 12.37 10.31
N ASN A 282 10.41 12.48 9.76
CA ASN A 282 11.58 13.04 10.42
C ASN A 282 12.26 14.05 9.50
N LEU A 283 11.97 15.35 9.73
CA LEU A 283 12.53 16.43 8.90
C LEU A 283 14.05 16.52 8.94
N ARG A 284 14.67 16.18 10.07
CA ARG A 284 16.13 16.20 10.19
C ARG A 284 16.75 15.14 9.27
N GLN A 285 16.27 13.91 9.33
CA GLN A 285 16.74 12.82 8.48
C GLN A 285 16.51 13.12 6.99
N LEU A 286 15.33 13.66 6.63
CA LEU A 286 15.02 14.07 5.25
C LEU A 286 15.96 15.18 4.78
N SER A 287 16.23 16.18 5.62
CA SER A 287 17.18 17.26 5.33
C SER A 287 18.61 16.73 5.12
N GLU A 288 19.08 15.85 6.01
CA GLU A 288 20.41 15.22 5.91
C GLU A 288 20.53 14.36 4.64
N MET A 289 19.49 13.62 4.27
CA MET A 289 19.46 12.86 3.00
C MET A 289 19.62 13.81 1.78
N CYS A 290 18.87 14.92 1.77
CA CYS A 290 18.96 15.89 0.69
C CYS A 290 20.35 16.55 0.62
N ASP A 291 20.93 16.89 1.77
CA ASP A 291 22.28 17.48 1.84
C ASP A 291 23.33 16.51 1.26
N LEU A 292 23.26 15.22 1.59
CA LEU A 292 24.14 14.19 1.03
C LEU A 292 23.95 14.02 -0.49
N LEU A 293 22.70 13.98 -0.98
CA LEU A 293 22.43 13.88 -2.42
C LEU A 293 23.00 15.06 -3.20
N ILE A 294 22.86 16.26 -2.67
CA ILE A 294 23.36 17.49 -3.28
C ILE A 294 24.91 17.53 -3.22
N GLN A 295 25.50 17.21 -2.07
CA GLN A 295 26.94 17.24 -1.87
C GLN A 295 27.68 16.23 -2.74
N GLU A 296 27.09 15.06 -2.96
CA GLU A 296 27.65 13.97 -3.76
C GLU A 296 27.25 14.04 -5.24
N GLU A 297 26.52 15.08 -5.63
CA GLU A 297 26.02 15.27 -7.01
C GLU A 297 25.25 14.04 -7.54
N ILE A 298 24.46 13.41 -6.65
CA ILE A 298 23.63 12.25 -7.02
C ILE A 298 22.33 12.76 -7.65
N GLU A 299 22.36 12.91 -8.96
CA GLU A 299 21.18 13.30 -9.72
C GLU A 299 20.31 12.09 -10.04
N ILE A 300 19.20 11.95 -9.34
CA ILE A 300 18.13 10.99 -9.60
C ILE A 300 16.79 11.61 -9.20
N PRO A 301 15.81 11.70 -10.10
CA PRO A 301 14.50 12.21 -9.76
C PRO A 301 13.75 11.24 -8.86
N TRP A 302 12.99 11.80 -7.90
CA TRP A 302 12.17 11.02 -6.99
C TRP A 302 10.86 11.71 -6.63
N GLY A 303 9.88 10.91 -6.18
CA GLY A 303 8.60 11.36 -5.67
C GLY A 303 8.22 10.65 -4.36
N ALA A 304 7.36 11.27 -3.57
CA ALA A 304 6.95 10.75 -2.27
C ALA A 304 5.59 11.26 -1.80
N SER A 305 4.98 10.53 -0.85
CA SER A 305 3.91 11.05 -0.02
C SER A 305 4.48 11.89 1.12
N ALA A 306 3.80 12.99 1.47
CA ALA A 306 4.19 13.89 2.54
C ALA A 306 2.97 14.32 3.37
N SER A 307 3.19 14.68 4.61
CA SER A 307 2.22 15.40 5.42
C SER A 307 2.46 16.91 5.36
N VAL A 308 1.41 17.69 5.55
CA VAL A 308 1.55 19.13 5.81
C VAL A 308 2.35 19.35 7.10
N ASP A 309 3.38 20.18 7.02
CA ASP A 309 4.22 20.52 8.17
C ASP A 309 4.61 22.00 8.10
N LYS A 310 4.18 22.80 9.06
CA LYS A 310 4.46 24.24 9.14
C LYS A 310 5.93 24.62 9.24
N ARG A 311 6.78 23.65 9.61
CA ARG A 311 8.24 23.85 9.71
C ARG A 311 8.93 23.81 8.34
N MET A 312 8.23 23.31 7.30
CA MET A 312 8.75 23.30 5.93
C MET A 312 8.46 24.65 5.27
N ASP A 313 9.49 25.47 5.17
CA ASP A 313 9.44 26.75 4.47
C ASP A 313 9.93 26.63 3.01
N ILE A 314 9.94 27.73 2.26
CA ILE A 314 10.38 27.75 0.85
C ILE A 314 11.81 27.23 0.69
N HIS A 315 12.73 27.54 1.64
CA HIS A 315 14.12 27.08 1.56
C HIS A 315 14.23 25.56 1.72
N PHE A 316 13.36 24.97 2.55
CA PHE A 316 13.29 23.52 2.68
C PHE A 316 12.79 22.86 1.38
N PHE A 317 11.76 23.41 0.75
CA PHE A 317 11.26 22.90 -0.54
C PHE A 317 12.28 23.11 -1.67
N ASP A 318 13.00 24.22 -1.72
CA ASP A 318 14.10 24.44 -2.66
C ASP A 318 15.21 23.38 -2.49
N LYS A 319 15.54 23.01 -1.23
CA LYS A 319 16.47 21.93 -0.94
C LYS A 319 15.95 20.59 -1.47
N LEU A 320 14.67 20.23 -1.24
CA LEU A 320 14.07 19.02 -1.78
C LEU A 320 14.17 18.98 -3.31
N ARG A 321 13.86 20.10 -3.98
CA ARG A 321 13.94 20.21 -5.44
C ARG A 321 15.35 20.00 -5.96
N ARG A 322 16.34 20.62 -5.33
CA ARG A 322 17.77 20.45 -5.67
C ARG A 322 18.25 19.02 -5.45
N ALA A 323 17.70 18.33 -4.46
CA ALA A 323 17.98 16.91 -4.18
C ALA A 323 17.21 15.93 -5.10
N GLY A 324 16.50 16.44 -6.12
CA GLY A 324 15.81 15.60 -7.12
C GLY A 324 14.32 15.38 -6.87
N CYS A 325 13.69 15.98 -5.86
CA CYS A 325 12.27 15.87 -5.63
C CYS A 325 11.48 16.44 -6.81
N CYS A 326 10.66 15.59 -7.46
CA CYS A 326 9.83 15.98 -8.60
C CYS A 326 8.38 16.21 -8.22
N TYR A 327 7.85 15.46 -7.26
CA TYR A 327 6.49 15.66 -6.76
C TYR A 327 6.36 15.24 -5.29
N LEU A 328 5.39 15.87 -4.62
CA LEU A 328 4.92 15.49 -3.29
C LEU A 328 3.41 15.28 -3.31
N ASN A 329 2.97 14.14 -2.74
CA ASN A 329 1.57 13.78 -2.63
C ASN A 329 1.09 14.02 -1.19
N TYR A 330 0.17 14.97 -1.01
CA TYR A 330 -0.36 15.36 0.29
C TYR A 330 -1.73 14.74 0.54
N GLY A 331 -1.89 14.05 1.66
CA GLY A 331 -3.22 13.70 2.17
C GLY A 331 -3.85 14.89 2.87
N ILE A 332 -4.56 15.75 2.16
CA ILE A 332 -5.27 16.91 2.74
C ILE A 332 -6.60 16.45 3.34
N GLU A 333 -7.32 15.60 2.62
CA GLU A 333 -8.59 14.95 2.92
C GLU A 333 -9.80 15.89 2.93
N SER A 334 -9.73 17.07 3.56
CA SER A 334 -10.81 18.06 3.59
C SER A 334 -10.24 19.46 3.78
N ALA A 335 -10.95 20.48 3.32
CA ALA A 335 -10.66 21.87 3.62
C ALA A 335 -11.53 22.44 4.76
N SER A 336 -12.47 21.66 5.31
CA SER A 336 -13.21 22.07 6.51
C SER A 336 -12.36 21.91 7.77
N PRO A 337 -12.15 22.98 8.56
CA PRO A 337 -11.45 22.91 9.85
C PRO A 337 -12.09 21.89 10.80
N LYS A 338 -13.43 21.78 10.80
CA LYS A 338 -14.18 20.81 11.58
C LYS A 338 -13.83 19.37 11.17
N VAL A 339 -13.86 19.06 9.89
CA VAL A 339 -13.58 17.72 9.39
C VAL A 339 -12.10 17.35 9.61
N LEU A 340 -11.16 18.29 9.42
CA LEU A 340 -9.74 18.08 9.72
C LEU A 340 -9.52 17.74 11.21
N MET A 341 -10.22 18.41 12.10
CA MET A 341 -10.19 18.13 13.54
C MET A 341 -10.79 16.75 13.84
N ASP A 342 -11.95 16.41 13.28
CA ASP A 342 -12.62 15.12 13.47
C ASP A 342 -11.78 13.95 12.95
N ILE A 343 -11.04 14.14 11.85
CA ILE A 343 -10.08 13.20 11.28
C ILE A 343 -8.82 13.08 12.14
N ASN A 344 -8.50 14.07 12.94
CA ASN A 344 -7.23 14.20 13.67
C ASN A 344 -6.01 14.36 12.74
N LYS A 345 -6.11 15.30 11.79
CA LYS A 345 -5.01 15.54 10.79
C LYS A 345 -3.81 16.27 11.38
N GLY A 346 -3.99 17.06 12.43
CA GLY A 346 -2.90 17.76 13.15
C GLY A 346 -2.35 19.01 12.44
N PHE A 347 -3.01 19.50 11.40
CA PHE A 347 -2.69 20.75 10.71
C PHE A 347 -3.96 21.53 10.36
N THR A 348 -3.83 22.82 10.03
CA THR A 348 -4.92 23.67 9.55
C THR A 348 -4.92 23.77 8.03
N ILE A 349 -6.05 24.21 7.44
CA ILE A 349 -6.12 24.39 5.98
C ILE A 349 -5.20 25.50 5.49
N GLU A 350 -4.93 26.53 6.31
CA GLU A 350 -3.99 27.61 6.01
C GLU A 350 -2.55 27.09 5.95
N GLU A 351 -2.17 26.19 6.87
CA GLU A 351 -0.86 25.51 6.84
C GLU A 351 -0.74 24.62 5.59
N ALA A 352 -1.82 23.92 5.21
CA ALA A 352 -1.88 23.12 3.99
C ALA A 352 -1.69 24.01 2.74
N LYS A 353 -2.41 25.12 2.66
CA LYS A 353 -2.29 26.10 1.56
C LYS A 353 -0.86 26.61 1.43
N LYS A 354 -0.23 26.97 2.55
CA LYS A 354 1.16 27.45 2.56
C LYS A 354 2.14 26.37 2.04
N ASN A 355 2.02 25.12 2.48
CA ASN A 355 2.86 24.03 1.98
C ASN A 355 2.66 23.78 0.50
N ILE A 356 1.41 23.76 0.01
CA ILE A 356 1.05 23.63 -1.40
C ILE A 356 1.74 24.75 -2.23
N GLU A 357 1.58 26.00 -1.81
CA GLU A 357 2.20 27.14 -2.50
C GLU A 357 3.72 27.07 -2.52
N CYS A 358 4.35 26.75 -1.40
CA CYS A 358 5.82 26.62 -1.32
C CYS A 358 6.34 25.46 -2.18
N THR A 359 5.65 24.31 -2.17
CA THR A 359 5.97 23.16 -3.02
C THR A 359 5.94 23.54 -4.49
N TYR A 360 4.85 24.19 -4.93
CA TYR A 360 4.70 24.66 -6.31
C TYR A 360 5.75 25.71 -6.69
N LYS A 361 6.01 26.71 -5.84
CA LYS A 361 7.00 27.77 -6.07
C LYS A 361 8.43 27.23 -6.18
N ALA A 362 8.76 26.15 -5.48
CA ALA A 362 10.04 25.46 -5.60
C ALA A 362 10.16 24.60 -6.87
N GLY A 363 9.13 24.56 -7.73
CA GLY A 363 9.12 23.75 -8.95
C GLY A 363 8.91 22.26 -8.71
N ILE A 364 8.28 21.89 -7.60
CA ILE A 364 7.86 20.52 -7.26
C ILE A 364 6.38 20.37 -7.59
N SER A 365 6.00 19.32 -8.31
CA SER A 365 4.60 19.04 -8.62
C SER A 365 3.82 18.71 -7.35
N VAL A 366 2.65 19.32 -7.18
CA VAL A 366 1.76 19.08 -6.05
C VAL A 366 0.72 18.03 -6.45
N CYS A 367 0.64 16.93 -5.70
CA CYS A 367 -0.43 15.96 -5.78
C CYS A 367 -1.23 16.02 -4.47
N THR A 368 -2.55 15.86 -4.54
CA THR A 368 -3.40 15.92 -3.33
C THR A 368 -4.45 14.83 -3.31
N ASN A 369 -4.68 14.28 -2.12
CA ASN A 369 -5.73 13.31 -1.85
C ASN A 369 -6.84 13.97 -1.03
N TRP A 370 -8.08 13.70 -1.45
CA TRP A 370 -9.30 14.21 -0.84
C TRP A 370 -10.26 13.08 -0.51
N ILE A 371 -11.01 13.24 0.56
CA ILE A 371 -12.05 12.30 0.98
C ILE A 371 -13.38 13.03 1.00
N VAL A 372 -14.39 12.47 0.35
CA VAL A 372 -15.76 12.96 0.42
C VAL A 372 -16.63 12.03 1.26
N GLY A 373 -17.53 12.63 2.04
CA GLY A 373 -18.46 11.87 2.85
C GLY A 373 -17.85 11.29 4.13
N PHE A 374 -16.91 11.99 4.75
CA PHE A 374 -16.53 11.64 6.13
C PHE A 374 -17.77 11.70 7.04
N PRO A 375 -17.96 10.79 8.02
CA PRO A 375 -19.23 10.63 8.74
C PRO A 375 -19.82 11.92 9.32
N THR A 376 -18.99 12.82 9.79
CA THR A 376 -19.43 14.09 10.39
C THR A 376 -19.46 15.26 9.38
N GLU A 377 -19.09 15.04 8.13
CA GLU A 377 -19.06 16.06 7.09
C GLU A 377 -20.47 16.51 6.70
N THR A 378 -20.75 17.78 6.85
CA THR A 378 -22.00 18.42 6.35
C THR A 378 -21.83 18.87 4.91
N ILE A 379 -22.93 19.29 4.27
CA ILE A 379 -22.84 19.89 2.92
C ILE A 379 -21.99 21.16 2.92
N SER A 380 -22.10 21.98 3.97
CA SER A 380 -21.29 23.21 4.10
C SER A 380 -19.80 22.89 4.27
N ASP A 381 -19.44 21.80 4.98
CA ASP A 381 -18.05 21.34 5.07
C ASP A 381 -17.51 20.88 3.71
N PHE A 382 -18.33 20.17 2.95
CA PHE A 382 -17.99 19.73 1.60
C PHE A 382 -17.82 20.92 0.64
N GLU A 383 -18.71 21.92 0.69
CA GLU A 383 -18.62 23.16 -0.10
C GLU A 383 -17.33 23.93 0.21
N GLN A 384 -16.87 23.98 1.47
CA GLN A 384 -15.57 24.57 1.80
C GLN A 384 -14.43 23.85 1.07
N THR A 385 -14.50 22.51 0.96
CA THR A 385 -13.51 21.75 0.22
C THR A 385 -13.53 22.07 -1.28
N LEU A 386 -14.72 22.15 -1.89
CA LEU A 386 -14.84 22.53 -3.31
C LEU A 386 -14.31 23.93 -3.57
N ASN A 387 -14.67 24.90 -2.72
CA ASN A 387 -14.20 26.29 -2.84
C ASN A 387 -12.67 26.37 -2.71
N PHE A 388 -12.09 25.69 -1.72
CA PHE A 388 -10.64 25.65 -1.56
C PHE A 388 -9.94 25.14 -2.81
N ILE A 389 -10.46 24.07 -3.41
CA ILE A 389 -9.88 23.48 -4.63
C ILE A 389 -10.01 24.47 -5.79
N ALA A 390 -11.17 25.09 -5.97
CA ALA A 390 -11.38 26.07 -7.03
C ALA A 390 -10.43 27.27 -6.89
N ASP A 391 -10.31 27.82 -5.69
CA ASP A 391 -9.46 28.99 -5.40
C ASP A 391 -7.96 28.68 -5.56
N ASN A 392 -7.55 27.44 -5.39
CA ASN A 392 -6.15 27.02 -5.42
C ASN A 392 -5.85 26.06 -6.59
N PHE A 393 -6.77 25.90 -7.53
CA PHE A 393 -6.65 24.92 -8.63
C PHE A 393 -5.36 25.10 -9.42
N TRP A 394 -4.89 26.32 -9.57
CA TRP A 394 -3.62 26.63 -10.24
C TRP A 394 -2.43 25.83 -9.69
N TYR A 395 -2.36 25.64 -8.38
CA TYR A 395 -1.31 24.87 -7.72
C TYR A 395 -1.55 23.37 -7.77
N LEU A 396 -2.82 22.94 -7.91
CA LEU A 396 -3.28 21.57 -7.71
C LEU A 396 -3.53 20.79 -9.01
N LYS A 397 -3.66 21.46 -10.14
CA LYS A 397 -4.17 20.95 -11.42
C LYS A 397 -3.50 19.66 -11.95
N ASN A 398 -2.29 19.34 -11.50
CA ASN A 398 -1.53 18.23 -12.06
C ASN A 398 -1.98 16.85 -11.54
N ASN A 399 -2.50 16.78 -10.32
CA ASN A 399 -2.96 15.52 -9.76
C ASN A 399 -3.83 15.72 -8.52
N ILE A 400 -5.14 15.75 -8.72
CA ILE A 400 -6.14 15.81 -7.65
C ILE A 400 -6.85 14.46 -7.60
N MET A 401 -6.66 13.73 -6.51
CA MET A 401 -7.31 12.43 -6.29
C MET A 401 -8.41 12.57 -5.25
N VAL A 402 -9.58 11.99 -5.52
CA VAL A 402 -10.70 11.97 -4.59
C VAL A 402 -11.22 10.56 -4.40
N ASN A 403 -11.58 10.23 -3.18
CA ASN A 403 -12.20 8.96 -2.82
C ASN A 403 -13.42 9.21 -1.93
N SER A 404 -14.45 8.40 -2.10
CA SER A 404 -15.49 8.32 -1.08
C SER A 404 -14.94 7.70 0.19
N PHE A 405 -15.41 8.18 1.35
CA PHE A 405 -14.97 7.63 2.64
C PHE A 405 -15.32 6.14 2.75
N ILE A 406 -14.31 5.34 3.04
CA ILE A 406 -14.44 3.89 3.29
C ILE A 406 -14.25 3.64 4.79
N LEU A 407 -15.22 2.99 5.41
CA LEU A 407 -15.14 2.59 6.80
C LEU A 407 -14.34 1.29 6.94
N LYS A 408 -13.05 1.42 7.29
CA LYS A 408 -12.17 0.27 7.45
C LYS A 408 -12.32 -0.35 8.84
N HIS A 409 -12.55 -1.67 8.90
CA HIS A 409 -12.83 -2.42 10.15
C HIS A 409 -11.77 -2.30 11.24
N SER A 410 -10.52 -2.12 10.86
CA SER A 410 -9.40 -1.96 11.78
C SER A 410 -9.22 -0.54 12.30
N SER A 411 -9.82 0.47 11.65
CA SER A 411 -9.61 1.89 11.97
C SER A 411 -10.16 2.30 13.35
N ILE A 412 -9.60 3.40 13.87
CA ILE A 412 -10.05 3.99 15.14
C ILE A 412 -11.53 4.38 15.07
N ILE A 413 -11.95 4.94 13.93
CA ILE A 413 -13.34 5.37 13.74
C ILE A 413 -14.31 4.19 13.72
N PHE A 414 -13.93 3.05 13.16
CA PHE A 414 -14.74 1.84 13.17
C PHE A 414 -14.96 1.31 14.60
N LYS A 415 -13.92 1.37 15.43
CA LYS A 415 -14.02 0.95 16.85
C LYS A 415 -14.84 1.92 17.70
N ASN A 416 -15.11 3.13 17.20
CA ASN A 416 -15.83 4.20 17.91
C ASN A 416 -17.01 4.72 17.08
N GLN A 417 -17.76 3.85 16.39
CA GLN A 417 -18.83 4.22 15.46
C GLN A 417 -19.86 5.15 16.10
N GLU A 418 -20.29 4.87 17.32
CA GLU A 418 -21.25 5.68 18.08
C GLU A 418 -20.79 7.14 18.21
N LYS A 419 -19.52 7.36 18.57
CA LYS A 419 -18.92 8.70 18.71
C LYS A 419 -19.02 9.52 17.42
N TYR A 420 -18.91 8.86 16.26
CA TYR A 420 -18.96 9.49 14.93
C TYR A 420 -20.34 9.43 14.29
N GLY A 421 -21.35 8.99 15.07
CA GLY A 421 -22.72 8.87 14.58
C GLY A 421 -22.86 7.92 13.39
N ILE A 422 -22.11 6.81 13.39
CA ILE A 422 -22.13 5.82 12.32
C ILE A 422 -23.07 4.67 12.68
N THR A 423 -23.92 4.30 11.73
CA THR A 423 -24.67 3.05 11.74
C THR A 423 -24.27 2.26 10.51
N SER A 424 -23.93 0.98 10.67
CA SER A 424 -23.63 0.06 9.57
C SER A 424 -24.67 -1.07 9.52
N ASP A 425 -25.04 -1.46 8.32
CA ASP A 425 -25.84 -2.66 8.09
C ASP A 425 -24.97 -3.92 7.93
N LYS A 426 -25.60 -5.07 7.66
CA LYS A 426 -24.94 -6.36 7.54
C LYS A 426 -23.96 -6.43 6.35
N ASP A 427 -24.13 -5.54 5.37
CA ASP A 427 -23.35 -5.52 4.12
C ASP A 427 -22.24 -4.45 4.16
N ASN A 428 -21.89 -3.95 5.35
CA ASN A 428 -20.94 -2.83 5.55
C ASN A 428 -21.34 -1.52 4.85
N ASN A 429 -22.60 -1.36 4.45
CA ASN A 429 -23.12 -0.08 4.03
C ASN A 429 -23.35 0.76 5.27
N TRP A 430 -22.44 1.65 5.54
CA TRP A 430 -22.58 2.57 6.65
C TRP A 430 -23.28 3.86 6.23
N HIS A 431 -23.95 4.48 7.17
CA HIS A 431 -24.53 5.82 7.03
C HIS A 431 -24.42 6.58 8.37
N SER A 432 -24.42 7.92 8.28
CA SER A 432 -24.43 8.75 9.47
C SER A 432 -25.80 8.76 10.12
N LEU A 433 -25.86 8.81 11.44
CA LEU A 433 -27.09 9.14 12.18
C LEU A 433 -27.61 10.50 11.69
N GLY A 434 -28.90 10.55 11.34
CA GLY A 434 -29.52 11.75 10.77
C GLY A 434 -29.40 11.89 9.25
N GLY A 435 -28.84 10.89 8.55
CA GLY A 435 -28.84 10.83 7.08
C GLY A 435 -27.89 11.79 6.36
N LEU A 436 -26.94 12.40 7.07
CA LEU A 436 -25.98 13.37 6.48
C LEU A 436 -25.08 12.72 5.42
N ASN A 437 -24.72 11.44 5.60
CA ASN A 437 -23.87 10.70 4.70
C ASN A 437 -24.43 9.29 4.48
N THR A 438 -25.36 9.17 3.54
CA THR A 438 -25.79 7.88 2.97
C THR A 438 -24.87 7.49 1.82
N VAL A 439 -24.98 6.25 1.33
CA VAL A 439 -24.24 5.80 0.12
C VAL A 439 -24.54 6.72 -1.06
N ASN A 440 -25.82 7.08 -1.27
CA ASN A 440 -26.24 7.97 -2.36
C ASN A 440 -25.67 9.40 -2.21
N GLU A 441 -25.63 9.92 -0.97
CA GLU A 441 -25.08 11.25 -0.72
C GLU A 441 -23.57 11.29 -0.95
N ARG A 442 -22.82 10.27 -0.53
CA ARG A 442 -21.38 10.16 -0.84
C ARG A 442 -21.13 10.11 -2.34
N ARG A 443 -21.95 9.31 -3.07
CA ARG A 443 -21.86 9.24 -4.54
C ARG A 443 -22.13 10.58 -5.18
N ARG A 444 -23.20 11.27 -4.76
CA ARG A 444 -23.53 12.61 -5.25
C ARG A 444 -22.40 13.61 -5.03
N ARG A 445 -21.79 13.63 -3.84
CA ARG A 445 -20.65 14.51 -3.54
C ARG A 445 -19.43 14.13 -4.38
N TYR A 446 -19.17 12.84 -4.57
CA TYR A 446 -18.08 12.38 -5.44
C TYR A 446 -18.28 12.87 -6.88
N ASP A 447 -19.48 12.72 -7.44
CA ASP A 447 -19.81 13.16 -8.79
C ASP A 447 -19.67 14.69 -8.92
N MET A 448 -20.14 15.46 -7.92
CA MET A 448 -19.95 16.92 -7.88
C MET A 448 -18.47 17.32 -7.84
N PHE A 449 -17.66 16.60 -7.08
CA PHE A 449 -16.23 16.85 -7.01
C PHE A 449 -15.55 16.60 -8.37
N ILE A 450 -15.83 15.47 -9.01
CA ILE A 450 -15.31 15.14 -10.35
C ILE A 450 -15.76 16.16 -11.38
N GLN A 451 -17.02 16.58 -11.34
CA GLN A 451 -17.56 17.61 -12.24
C GLN A 451 -16.84 18.94 -12.05
N LEU A 452 -16.56 19.36 -10.81
CA LEU A 452 -15.78 20.56 -10.56
C LEU A 452 -14.39 20.48 -11.20
N ILE A 453 -13.67 19.36 -10.98
CA ILE A 453 -12.32 19.19 -11.55
C ILE A 453 -12.35 19.24 -13.08
N ALA A 454 -13.29 18.54 -13.71
CA ALA A 454 -13.49 18.59 -15.15
C ALA A 454 -13.73 20.02 -15.66
N THR A 455 -14.61 20.76 -14.98
CA THR A 455 -14.91 22.16 -15.33
C THR A 455 -13.71 23.09 -15.18
N LEU A 456 -12.90 22.91 -14.13
CA LEU A 456 -11.70 23.71 -13.88
C LEU A 456 -10.57 23.35 -14.85
N GLY A 457 -10.43 22.07 -15.19
CA GLY A 457 -9.44 21.59 -16.15
C GLY A 457 -9.70 22.04 -17.57
N ASP A 458 -10.96 22.18 -17.97
CA ASP A 458 -11.40 22.67 -19.27
C ASP A 458 -11.35 24.21 -19.39
N ASN A 459 -10.98 24.92 -18.34
CA ASN A 459 -10.91 26.39 -18.35
C ASN A 459 -9.61 26.86 -19.03
N PRO A 460 -9.66 27.53 -20.21
CA PRO A 460 -8.49 27.92 -20.99
C PRO A 460 -7.52 28.86 -20.27
N LYS A 461 -7.92 29.48 -19.16
CA LYS A 461 -7.02 30.29 -18.32
C LYS A 461 -5.95 29.44 -17.59
N HIS A 462 -6.15 28.12 -17.48
CA HIS A 462 -5.24 27.18 -16.82
C HIS A 462 -4.36 26.39 -17.80
N GLU A 463 -4.65 26.39 -19.11
CA GLU A 463 -3.88 25.71 -20.15
C GLU A 463 -2.57 26.40 -20.51
N THR A 464 -2.42 27.70 -20.22
CA THR A 464 -1.30 28.53 -20.70
C THR A 464 0.06 28.26 -20.01
N PHE A 465 0.14 27.33 -19.04
CA PHE A 465 1.37 27.07 -18.29
C PHE A 465 1.97 25.66 -18.49
N GLN A 466 1.58 24.97 -19.54
CA GLN A 466 2.20 23.70 -19.95
C GLN A 466 3.38 23.90 -20.92
N LYS A 467 4.15 24.98 -20.80
CA LYS A 467 5.41 25.16 -21.54
C LYS A 467 6.57 25.31 -20.59
#